data_6ac2a2fb2e84cf4e4b43fd61817afc19
#
_entry.id   6ac2a2fb2e84cf4e4b43fd61817afc19
#
_cell.length_a   1.000
_cell.length_b   1.000
_cell.length_c   1.000
_cell.angle_alpha   90.00
_cell.angle_beta   90.00
_cell.angle_gamma   90.00
#
_symmetry.space_group_name_H-M   'P 1'
#
loop_
_entity.id
_entity.type
_entity.pdbx_description
1 polymer ?
#
loop_
_entity_poly.entity_id
_entity_poly.type
_entity_poly.pdbx_seq_one_letter_code
_entity_poly.pdbx_strand_id
1 'polypeptide(L)'
;MQNPMYLACVLCMVVGASLRAADSAAKQAVAVLSSTSGQKCHGVVRFTEEGESVKVVADLEGLAPGQKHAFHIHQFGDCSAPDAMSAGSHYNPEGHQHGLPEAESRHAGDLGNVQADDQGKAHYEISVKGISVQGTQNPIVGRGVIVHAKPDDGSQPVGNAGGRIACGVIGVANPGK
;
A
#
# COMPACT_ATOMS: atom_id res chain seq x y z
N MET A 1 -22.66 -47.19 66.42
CA MET A 1 -21.58 -47.09 65.49
C MET A 1 -22.10 -46.32 64.26
N GLN A 2 -21.81 -45.02 64.19
CA GLN A 2 -22.28 -44.11 63.11
C GLN A 2 -21.18 -43.87 62.13
N ASN A 3 -21.36 -44.25 60.86
CA ASN A 3 -20.43 -43.89 59.76
C ASN A 3 -20.75 -42.51 59.23
N PRO A 4 -19.75 -41.61 59.10
CA PRO A 4 -19.95 -40.35 58.39
C PRO A 4 -19.80 -40.55 56.88
N MET A 5 -20.82 -40.15 56.13
CA MET A 5 -20.86 -40.10 54.69
C MET A 5 -20.12 -38.85 54.22
N TYR A 6 -18.94 -39.02 53.56
CA TYR A 6 -18.23 -37.90 52.96
C TYR A 6 -18.86 -37.56 51.60
N LEU A 7 -19.47 -36.38 51.53
CA LEU A 7 -19.97 -35.78 50.29
C LEU A 7 -18.80 -35.14 49.54
N ALA A 8 -18.32 -35.77 48.50
CA ALA A 8 -17.27 -35.20 47.62
C ALA A 8 -17.92 -34.21 46.65
N CYS A 9 -17.70 -32.92 46.85
CA CYS A 9 -18.10 -31.86 45.94
C CYS A 9 -17.11 -31.79 44.78
N VAL A 10 -17.48 -32.32 43.60
CA VAL A 10 -16.66 -32.19 42.36
C VAL A 10 -16.92 -30.81 41.81
N LEU A 11 -15.94 -29.91 41.98
CA LEU A 11 -15.91 -28.58 41.37
C LEU A 11 -15.51 -28.70 39.92
N CYS A 12 -16.49 -28.67 39.02
CA CYS A 12 -16.26 -28.68 37.56
C CYS A 12 -15.73 -27.27 37.14
N MET A 13 -14.41 -27.13 36.97
CA MET A 13 -13.83 -25.91 36.38
C MET A 13 -14.13 -25.91 34.87
N VAL A 14 -15.07 -25.10 34.44
CA VAL A 14 -15.28 -24.79 33.04
C VAL A 14 -14.18 -23.81 32.62
N VAL A 15 -13.09 -24.31 32.01
CA VAL A 15 -12.10 -23.48 31.35
C VAL A 15 -12.74 -22.95 30.07
N GLY A 16 -13.27 -21.73 30.14
CA GLY A 16 -13.74 -21.00 28.98
C GLY A 16 -12.55 -20.64 28.08
N ALA A 17 -12.31 -21.44 27.05
CA ALA A 17 -11.42 -21.07 25.96
C ALA A 17 -12.06 -19.92 25.19
N SER A 18 -11.61 -18.68 25.45
CA SER A 18 -11.89 -17.54 24.59
C SER A 18 -11.21 -17.80 23.25
N LEU A 19 -11.95 -18.29 22.25
CA LEU A 19 -11.51 -18.19 20.87
C LEU A 19 -11.38 -16.71 20.52
N ARG A 20 -10.18 -16.18 20.58
CA ARG A 20 -9.87 -14.94 19.86
C ARG A 20 -10.04 -15.27 18.38
N ALA A 21 -11.04 -14.65 17.73
CA ALA A 21 -11.08 -14.60 16.29
C ALA A 21 -9.72 -14.10 15.84
N ALA A 22 -8.99 -14.92 15.08
CA ALA A 22 -7.78 -14.47 14.41
C ALA A 22 -8.23 -13.30 13.53
N ASP A 23 -7.71 -12.10 13.83
CA ASP A 23 -7.93 -10.91 13.01
C ASP A 23 -7.37 -11.26 11.63
N SER A 24 -8.26 -11.58 10.68
CA SER A 24 -7.82 -11.96 9.34
C SER A 24 -7.15 -10.72 8.74
N ALA A 25 -5.90 -10.84 8.29
CA ALA A 25 -5.17 -9.75 7.65
C ALA A 25 -6.05 -9.09 6.59
N ALA A 26 -6.08 -7.75 6.59
CA ALA A 26 -6.89 -7.00 5.64
C ALA A 26 -6.45 -7.34 4.21
N LYS A 27 -7.43 -7.63 3.35
CA LYS A 27 -7.21 -7.95 1.93
C LYS A 27 -7.34 -6.74 1.03
N GLN A 28 -7.76 -5.61 1.56
CA GLN A 28 -7.95 -4.36 0.84
C GLN A 28 -7.34 -3.19 1.59
N ALA A 29 -6.68 -2.30 0.84
CA ALA A 29 -6.14 -1.06 1.33
C ALA A 29 -6.48 0.09 0.39
N VAL A 30 -6.40 1.31 0.90
CA VAL A 30 -6.68 2.52 0.16
C VAL A 30 -5.68 3.61 0.54
N ALA A 31 -5.25 4.40 -0.43
CA ALA A 31 -4.54 5.65 -0.21
C ALA A 31 -5.34 6.80 -0.85
N VAL A 32 -5.69 7.81 -0.06
CA VAL A 32 -6.23 9.07 -0.56
C VAL A 32 -5.05 10.01 -0.74
N LEU A 33 -4.78 10.37 -2.00
CA LEU A 33 -3.67 11.23 -2.35
C LEU A 33 -4.06 12.69 -2.29
N SER A 34 -3.22 13.48 -1.64
CA SER A 34 -3.29 14.93 -1.62
C SER A 34 -2.10 15.54 -2.36
N SER A 35 -2.32 16.69 -2.98
CA SER A 35 -1.26 17.43 -3.68
C SER A 35 -0.15 17.85 -2.72
N THR A 36 1.09 17.78 -3.17
CA THR A 36 2.20 18.47 -2.52
C THR A 36 2.13 19.98 -2.75
N SER A 37 2.94 20.75 -2.01
CA SER A 37 2.91 22.23 -2.10
C SER A 37 3.10 22.74 -3.53
N GLY A 38 2.17 23.58 -3.98
CA GLY A 38 2.18 24.18 -5.32
C GLY A 38 1.72 23.24 -6.44
N GLN A 39 1.32 21.99 -6.13
CA GLN A 39 0.84 21.00 -7.10
C GLN A 39 -0.69 20.87 -7.08
N LYS A 40 -1.25 20.11 -8.02
CA LYS A 40 -2.70 19.93 -8.15
C LYS A 40 -3.13 18.44 -8.16
N CYS A 41 -2.18 17.53 -8.31
CA CYS A 41 -2.47 16.10 -8.42
C CYS A 41 -3.11 15.57 -7.12
N HIS A 42 -4.22 14.89 -7.24
CA HIS A 42 -4.94 14.23 -6.15
C HIS A 42 -5.70 13.02 -6.67
N GLY A 43 -6.23 12.19 -5.79
CA GLY A 43 -7.02 11.04 -6.20
C GLY A 43 -7.08 9.93 -5.17
N VAL A 44 -7.43 8.74 -5.62
CA VAL A 44 -7.56 7.55 -4.78
C VAL A 44 -6.85 6.38 -5.43
N VAL A 45 -6.08 5.66 -4.64
CA VAL A 45 -5.46 4.39 -5.04
C VAL A 45 -6.02 3.27 -4.17
N ARG A 46 -6.48 2.19 -4.79
CA ARG A 46 -7.00 1.00 -4.13
C ARG A 46 -6.08 -0.18 -4.38
N PHE A 47 -5.89 -0.98 -3.36
CA PHE A 47 -5.08 -2.19 -3.38
C PHE A 47 -5.96 -3.36 -2.95
N THR A 48 -5.97 -4.44 -3.73
CA THR A 48 -6.78 -5.63 -3.43
C THR A 48 -5.91 -6.88 -3.60
N GLU A 49 -5.86 -7.73 -2.56
CA GLU A 49 -5.21 -9.05 -2.66
C GLU A 49 -5.96 -9.93 -3.66
N GLU A 50 -5.27 -10.42 -4.68
CA GLU A 50 -5.78 -11.34 -5.70
C GLU A 50 -4.82 -12.52 -5.87
N GLY A 51 -5.00 -13.56 -5.04
CA GLY A 51 -4.12 -14.73 -5.04
C GLY A 51 -2.70 -14.37 -4.60
N GLU A 52 -1.72 -14.51 -5.50
CA GLU A 52 -0.31 -14.19 -5.25
C GLU A 52 0.09 -12.77 -5.69
N SER A 53 -0.88 -11.95 -6.05
CA SER A 53 -0.66 -10.57 -6.50
C SER A 53 -1.55 -9.59 -5.75
N VAL A 54 -1.19 -8.32 -5.81
CA VAL A 54 -2.02 -7.20 -5.39
C VAL A 54 -2.45 -6.43 -6.63
N LYS A 55 -3.76 -6.37 -6.89
CA LYS A 55 -4.31 -5.46 -7.89
C LYS A 55 -4.25 -4.04 -7.34
N VAL A 56 -3.67 -3.13 -8.11
CA VAL A 56 -3.58 -1.70 -7.82
C VAL A 56 -4.42 -0.96 -8.84
N VAL A 57 -5.37 -0.15 -8.37
CA VAL A 57 -6.22 0.72 -9.21
C VAL A 57 -6.05 2.15 -8.73
N ALA A 58 -5.63 3.06 -9.61
CA ALA A 58 -5.45 4.46 -9.32
C ALA A 58 -6.37 5.32 -10.19
N ASP A 59 -7.19 6.16 -9.55
CA ASP A 59 -8.00 7.20 -10.18
C ASP A 59 -7.46 8.55 -9.73
N LEU A 60 -6.83 9.29 -10.66
CA LEU A 60 -6.09 10.51 -10.39
C LEU A 60 -6.62 11.67 -11.23
N GLU A 61 -6.51 12.88 -10.65
CA GLU A 61 -6.87 14.14 -11.33
C GLU A 61 -5.79 15.21 -11.05
N GLY A 62 -5.77 16.27 -11.86
CA GLY A 62 -4.86 17.39 -11.70
C GLY A 62 -3.43 17.11 -12.16
N LEU A 63 -3.26 16.09 -13.01
CA LEU A 63 -2.01 15.77 -13.69
C LEU A 63 -1.75 16.73 -14.85
N ALA A 64 -0.51 16.78 -15.35
CA ALA A 64 -0.20 17.49 -16.58
C ALA A 64 -0.86 16.77 -17.78
N PRO A 65 -1.75 17.43 -18.55
CA PRO A 65 -2.50 16.79 -19.64
C PRO A 65 -1.58 16.11 -20.66
N GLY A 66 -1.94 14.89 -21.05
CA GLY A 66 -1.23 14.08 -22.02
C GLY A 66 0.11 13.55 -21.57
N GLN A 67 0.56 13.81 -20.33
CA GLN A 67 1.87 13.39 -19.82
C GLN A 67 1.81 12.06 -19.09
N LYS A 68 2.96 11.38 -19.04
CA LYS A 68 3.18 10.25 -18.14
C LYS A 68 3.78 10.75 -16.83
N HIS A 69 3.40 10.11 -15.74
CA HIS A 69 3.88 10.41 -14.41
C HIS A 69 4.30 9.14 -13.71
N ALA A 70 5.51 9.10 -13.17
CA ALA A 70 5.99 7.97 -12.40
C ALA A 70 5.13 7.78 -11.14
N PHE A 71 4.94 6.51 -10.78
CA PHE A 71 4.02 6.08 -9.73
C PHE A 71 4.69 5.00 -8.88
N HIS A 72 4.90 5.28 -7.59
CA HIS A 72 5.66 4.40 -6.72
C HIS A 72 5.09 4.31 -5.31
N ILE A 73 5.34 3.15 -4.65
CA ILE A 73 5.22 3.02 -3.20
C ILE A 73 6.55 3.41 -2.58
N HIS A 74 6.52 4.27 -1.56
CA HIS A 74 7.67 4.76 -0.82
C HIS A 74 7.79 4.13 0.57
N GLN A 75 8.98 4.25 1.20
CA GLN A 75 9.35 3.59 2.44
C GLN A 75 8.44 3.91 3.61
N PHE A 76 8.02 5.17 3.75
CA PHE A 76 7.30 5.65 4.92
C PHE A 76 5.93 6.21 4.52
N GLY A 77 4.90 5.93 5.33
CA GLY A 77 3.59 6.56 5.22
C GLY A 77 3.59 7.94 5.86
N ASP A 78 4.57 8.78 5.50
CA ASP A 78 4.73 10.13 6.01
C ASP A 78 4.66 11.15 4.88
N CYS A 79 3.52 11.84 4.79
CA CYS A 79 3.25 12.91 3.83
C CYS A 79 3.33 14.30 4.49
N SER A 80 3.98 14.44 5.64
CA SER A 80 3.98 15.71 6.42
C SER A 80 4.87 16.79 5.81
N ALA A 81 5.94 16.42 5.09
CA ALA A 81 6.77 17.40 4.40
C ALA A 81 6.03 18.01 3.20
N PRO A 82 6.10 19.34 2.97
CA PRO A 82 5.40 20.02 1.88
C PRO A 82 5.72 19.49 0.47
N ASP A 83 6.89 18.88 0.30
CA ASP A 83 7.38 18.25 -0.92
C ASP A 83 7.30 16.71 -0.88
N ALA A 84 6.69 16.15 0.17
CA ALA A 84 6.58 14.73 0.46
C ALA A 84 7.92 13.98 0.61
N MET A 85 9.05 14.67 0.86
CA MET A 85 10.35 14.01 1.06
C MET A 85 10.39 13.16 2.33
N SER A 86 9.51 13.41 3.31
CA SER A 86 9.33 12.58 4.51
C SER A 86 8.91 11.13 4.22
N ALA A 87 8.31 10.86 3.05
CA ALA A 87 7.99 9.48 2.63
C ALA A 87 9.22 8.61 2.31
N GLY A 88 10.42 9.16 2.32
CA GLY A 88 11.67 8.42 2.05
C GLY A 88 11.89 8.09 0.59
N SER A 89 12.64 7.03 0.30
CA SER A 89 12.91 6.51 -1.05
C SER A 89 11.84 5.48 -1.48
N HIS A 90 12.00 4.86 -2.66
CA HIS A 90 11.16 3.75 -3.09
C HIS A 90 11.16 2.62 -2.06
N TYR A 91 10.04 1.94 -1.90
CA TYR A 91 9.93 0.77 -1.02
C TYR A 91 10.70 -0.41 -1.62
N ASN A 92 11.86 -0.69 -1.06
CA ASN A 92 12.81 -1.69 -1.56
C ASN A 92 13.37 -2.55 -0.41
N PRO A 93 12.54 -3.41 0.20
CA PRO A 93 12.98 -4.22 1.34
C PRO A 93 13.98 -5.32 0.97
N GLU A 94 14.03 -5.71 -0.31
CA GLU A 94 14.90 -6.79 -0.80
C GLU A 94 16.22 -6.27 -1.38
N GLY A 95 16.40 -4.95 -1.50
CA GLY A 95 17.65 -4.34 -1.97
C GLY A 95 17.91 -4.53 -3.47
N HIS A 96 16.84 -4.69 -4.27
CA HIS A 96 16.96 -4.81 -5.73
C HIS A 96 17.35 -3.48 -6.38
N GLN A 97 17.75 -3.54 -7.64
CA GLN A 97 17.88 -2.35 -8.47
C GLN A 97 16.50 -1.83 -8.88
N HIS A 98 16.41 -0.54 -9.22
CA HIS A 98 15.20 0.05 -9.77
C HIS A 98 14.85 -0.56 -11.12
N GLY A 99 13.54 -0.68 -11.42
CA GLY A 99 13.08 -1.18 -12.72
C GLY A 99 11.63 -0.86 -13.00
N LEU A 100 11.28 -0.81 -14.29
CA LEU A 100 9.89 -0.75 -14.72
C LEU A 100 9.15 -2.06 -14.39
N PRO A 101 7.81 -2.09 -14.37
CA PRO A 101 7.02 -3.25 -13.96
C PRO A 101 7.35 -4.56 -14.68
N GLU A 102 7.81 -4.48 -15.93
CA GLU A 102 8.18 -5.64 -16.75
C GLU A 102 9.60 -6.15 -16.47
N ALA A 103 10.41 -5.43 -15.69
CA ALA A 103 11.77 -5.84 -15.36
C ALA A 103 11.75 -7.07 -14.46
N GLU A 104 12.69 -7.99 -14.71
CA GLU A 104 12.88 -9.20 -13.91
C GLU A 104 13.22 -8.87 -12.45
N SER A 105 13.98 -7.79 -12.24
CA SER A 105 14.34 -7.26 -10.92
C SER A 105 13.95 -5.80 -10.83
N ARG A 106 13.25 -5.42 -9.75
CA ARG A 106 12.82 -4.05 -9.47
C ARG A 106 12.56 -3.89 -7.96
N HIS A 107 12.40 -2.65 -7.50
CA HIS A 107 11.91 -2.41 -6.14
C HIS A 107 10.49 -2.95 -5.97
N ALA A 108 10.15 -3.40 -4.80
CA ALA A 108 8.78 -3.81 -4.47
C ALA A 108 7.76 -2.68 -4.70
N GLY A 109 8.20 -1.42 -4.57
CA GLY A 109 7.39 -0.23 -4.75
C GLY A 109 7.33 0.33 -6.19
N ASP A 110 8.02 -0.26 -7.17
CA ASP A 110 8.03 0.27 -8.53
C ASP A 110 6.75 -0.14 -9.29
N LEU A 111 5.83 0.80 -9.46
CA LEU A 111 4.52 0.59 -10.10
C LEU A 111 4.47 1.13 -11.55
N GLY A 112 5.57 1.74 -12.04
CA GLY A 112 5.69 2.25 -13.40
C GLY A 112 5.11 3.64 -13.59
N ASN A 113 4.33 3.85 -14.64
CA ASN A 113 3.83 5.16 -15.04
C ASN A 113 2.32 5.19 -15.21
N VAL A 114 1.67 6.22 -14.69
CA VAL A 114 0.30 6.56 -15.02
C VAL A 114 0.27 7.50 -16.23
N GLN A 115 -0.67 7.33 -17.13
CA GLN A 115 -0.87 8.17 -18.31
C GLN A 115 -2.05 9.09 -18.09
N ALA A 116 -1.81 10.41 -18.09
CA ALA A 116 -2.87 11.39 -18.06
C ALA A 116 -3.54 11.54 -19.44
N ASP A 117 -4.85 11.74 -19.45
CA ASP A 117 -5.61 12.16 -20.62
C ASP A 117 -5.45 13.66 -20.89
N ASP A 118 -6.13 14.17 -21.94
CA ASP A 118 -6.12 15.59 -22.34
C ASP A 118 -6.77 16.52 -21.28
N GLN A 119 -7.45 15.95 -20.27
CA GLN A 119 -8.06 16.69 -19.17
C GLN A 119 -7.23 16.62 -17.89
N GLY A 120 -6.08 15.92 -17.90
CA GLY A 120 -5.24 15.72 -16.73
C GLY A 120 -5.79 14.68 -15.74
N LYS A 121 -6.61 13.73 -16.21
CA LYS A 121 -7.11 12.60 -15.45
C LYS A 121 -6.39 11.33 -15.88
N ALA A 122 -6.23 10.40 -14.95
CA ALA A 122 -5.70 9.07 -15.23
C ALA A 122 -6.51 8.01 -14.50
N HIS A 123 -6.82 6.92 -15.22
CA HIS A 123 -7.21 5.65 -14.66
C HIS A 123 -6.10 4.64 -14.97
N TYR A 124 -5.58 3.98 -13.95
CA TYR A 124 -4.46 3.06 -14.08
C TYR A 124 -4.72 1.78 -13.30
N GLU A 125 -4.49 0.64 -13.93
CA GLU A 125 -4.59 -0.67 -13.29
C GLU A 125 -3.33 -1.47 -13.53
N ILE A 126 -2.84 -2.15 -12.48
CA ILE A 126 -1.73 -3.11 -12.56
C ILE A 126 -1.90 -4.20 -11.51
N SER A 127 -1.50 -5.43 -11.84
CA SER A 127 -1.34 -6.53 -10.87
C SER A 127 0.13 -6.72 -10.53
N VAL A 128 0.47 -6.60 -9.26
CA VAL A 128 1.85 -6.59 -8.76
C VAL A 128 2.11 -7.83 -7.91
N LYS A 129 3.12 -8.62 -8.28
CA LYS A 129 3.63 -9.71 -7.45
C LYS A 129 4.73 -9.20 -6.50
N GLY A 130 5.00 -9.97 -5.45
CA GLY A 130 6.08 -9.67 -4.51
C GLY A 130 5.73 -8.62 -3.45
N ILE A 131 4.49 -8.17 -3.39
CA ILE A 131 3.94 -7.34 -2.31
C ILE A 131 2.67 -7.97 -1.73
N SER A 132 2.27 -7.54 -0.54
CA SER A 132 1.00 -7.91 0.07
C SER A 132 0.36 -6.70 0.75
N VAL A 133 -0.96 -6.69 0.93
CA VAL A 133 -1.62 -5.61 1.68
C VAL A 133 -1.16 -5.61 3.13
N GLN A 134 -1.35 -6.72 3.86
CA GLN A 134 -0.91 -6.93 5.25
C GLN A 134 -0.29 -8.31 5.48
N GLY A 135 0.10 -9.03 4.42
CA GLY A 135 0.71 -10.35 4.52
C GLY A 135 2.18 -10.29 5.00
N THR A 136 2.86 -11.42 4.88
CA THR A 136 4.27 -11.54 5.29
C THR A 136 5.26 -11.05 4.24
N GLN A 137 4.88 -11.06 2.97
CA GLN A 137 5.75 -10.64 1.87
C GLN A 137 5.55 -9.15 1.59
N ASN A 138 6.57 -8.35 1.89
CA ASN A 138 6.65 -6.92 1.57
C ASN A 138 5.32 -6.16 1.81
N PRO A 139 4.79 -6.10 3.06
CA PRO A 139 3.52 -5.46 3.36
C PRO A 139 3.54 -3.97 3.05
N ILE A 140 2.44 -3.47 2.43
CA ILE A 140 2.35 -2.09 1.96
C ILE A 140 1.53 -1.18 2.85
N VAL A 141 0.67 -1.68 3.73
CA VAL A 141 -0.07 -0.85 4.70
C VAL A 141 0.92 -0.10 5.60
N GLY A 142 0.68 1.20 5.76
CA GLY A 142 1.59 2.11 6.47
C GLY A 142 2.71 2.70 5.61
N ARG A 143 2.78 2.36 4.32
CA ARG A 143 3.71 2.96 3.34
C ARG A 143 3.08 4.18 2.68
N GLY A 144 3.91 4.98 1.98
CA GLY A 144 3.46 6.11 1.18
C GLY A 144 3.24 5.72 -0.27
N VAL A 145 2.25 6.33 -0.93
CA VAL A 145 2.12 6.32 -2.40
C VAL A 145 2.46 7.69 -2.92
N ILE A 146 3.33 7.74 -3.92
CA ILE A 146 3.81 8.97 -4.54
C ILE A 146 3.50 8.96 -6.04
N VAL A 147 3.00 10.09 -6.53
CA VAL A 147 2.96 10.43 -7.95
C VAL A 147 4.05 11.48 -8.20
N HIS A 148 4.80 11.33 -9.29
CA HIS A 148 5.94 12.19 -9.62
C HIS A 148 5.65 13.13 -10.80
N ALA A 149 6.45 14.19 -10.92
CA ALA A 149 6.29 15.21 -11.96
C ALA A 149 6.66 14.74 -13.37
N LYS A 150 7.52 13.72 -13.48
CA LYS A 150 8.05 13.21 -14.75
C LYS A 150 7.77 11.71 -14.88
N PRO A 151 7.86 11.15 -16.08
CA PRO A 151 7.83 9.71 -16.25
C PRO A 151 9.05 9.04 -15.61
N ASP A 152 8.83 7.80 -15.17
CA ASP A 152 9.87 6.84 -14.86
C ASP A 152 10.46 6.31 -16.17
N ASP A 153 11.77 6.51 -16.38
CA ASP A 153 12.50 6.06 -17.57
C ASP A 153 13.29 4.76 -17.34
N GLY A 154 13.15 4.13 -16.16
CA GLY A 154 13.83 2.91 -15.77
C GLY A 154 15.29 3.09 -15.37
N SER A 155 15.83 4.32 -15.38
CA SER A 155 17.23 4.57 -15.03
C SER A 155 17.48 4.44 -13.52
N GLN A 156 18.71 4.06 -13.16
CA GLN A 156 19.12 3.97 -11.77
C GLN A 156 19.36 5.37 -11.17
N PRO A 157 19.11 5.57 -9.89
CA PRO A 157 18.56 4.61 -8.91
C PRO A 157 17.03 4.64 -8.77
N VAL A 158 16.32 5.60 -9.40
CA VAL A 158 14.88 5.88 -9.13
C VAL A 158 14.14 6.43 -10.36
N GLY A 159 14.60 6.11 -11.58
CA GLY A 159 13.88 6.37 -12.83
C GLY A 159 13.78 7.83 -13.26
N ASN A 160 14.62 8.75 -12.77
CA ASN A 160 14.60 10.18 -13.11
C ASN A 160 13.24 10.88 -12.96
N ALA A 161 12.38 10.34 -12.11
CA ALA A 161 10.96 10.69 -11.97
C ALA A 161 10.67 12.15 -11.58
N GLY A 162 11.69 12.90 -11.16
CA GLY A 162 11.55 14.29 -10.78
C GLY A 162 10.90 14.50 -9.41
N GLY A 163 10.33 15.69 -9.20
CA GLY A 163 9.67 16.06 -7.95
C GLY A 163 8.40 15.23 -7.68
N ARG A 164 7.96 15.22 -6.41
CA ARG A 164 6.74 14.55 -5.97
C ARG A 164 5.58 15.51 -6.05
N ILE A 165 4.50 15.14 -6.74
CA ILE A 165 3.34 16.00 -6.97
C ILE A 165 2.11 15.61 -6.18
N ALA A 166 2.06 14.37 -5.68
CA ALA A 166 1.04 13.92 -4.73
C ALA A 166 1.59 12.84 -3.79
N CYS A 167 1.05 12.79 -2.58
CA CYS A 167 1.37 11.82 -1.55
C CYS A 167 0.09 11.34 -0.85
N GLY A 168 0.05 10.06 -0.50
CA GLY A 168 -1.00 9.47 0.33
C GLY A 168 -0.48 8.29 1.14
N VAL A 169 -1.03 8.07 2.33
CA VAL A 169 -0.69 6.94 3.19
C VAL A 169 -1.60 5.76 2.88
N ILE A 170 -1.02 4.58 2.72
CA ILE A 170 -1.77 3.34 2.50
C ILE A 170 -2.37 2.88 3.83
N GLY A 171 -3.68 3.01 3.97
CA GLY A 171 -4.44 2.54 5.12
C GLY A 171 -5.30 1.32 4.78
N VAL A 172 -5.79 0.62 5.80
CA VAL A 172 -6.76 -0.47 5.62
C VAL A 172 -8.06 0.10 5.06
N ALA A 173 -8.58 -0.49 3.99
CA ALA A 173 -9.84 -0.07 3.40
C ALA A 173 -11.04 -0.60 4.20
N ASN A 174 -12.15 0.15 4.17
CA ASN A 174 -13.43 -0.35 4.68
C ASN A 174 -13.96 -1.42 3.70
N PRO A 175 -14.10 -2.70 4.12
CA PRO A 175 -14.52 -3.78 3.21
C PRO A 175 -15.97 -3.68 2.75
N GLY A 176 -16.76 -2.78 3.32
CA GLY A 176 -18.17 -2.54 2.94
C GLY A 176 -18.38 -1.38 1.95
N LYS A 177 -17.31 -0.89 1.34
CA LYS A 177 -17.38 0.29 0.46
C LYS A 177 -16.61 0.05 -0.83
#